data_bb04e93c18bcf0e6df4c1efa15175ff1
#
_entry.id   bb04e93c18bcf0e6df4c1efa15175ff1
#
_cell.length_a   1.000
_cell.length_b   1.000
_cell.length_c   1.000
_cell.angle_alpha   90.00
_cell.angle_beta   90.00
_cell.angle_gamma   90.00
#
_symmetry.space_group_name_H-M   'P 1'
#
loop_
_entity.id
_entity.type
_entity.pdbx_description
1 polymer ?
#
loop_
_entity_poly.entity_id
_entity_poly.type
_entity_poly.pdbx_seq_one_letter_code
_entity_poly.pdbx_strand_id
1 'polypeptide(L)'
;MKRWKKVLALSAMGLILTGASYQLPMDNTAQARPLPRAERISPQMRINNEMQNISEYFGVDKQTLVMYYNNGWEMPELRRGAFLAYASHKSFDNVMNLRENNSWGRVEYLIGLTPNDLKATQDDIISTQIANKLDINKSIVTFLVKQNYEVDEVIHGILYSMYVDKSPADIIEMHNPPTSNWEVVADDFGITQEELDKIHQKMETLDLGMIKDPKGPGAMRF
;
A
#
# COMPACT_ATOMS: atom_id res chain seq x y z
N MET A 1 -38.18 23.22 -16.59
CA MET A 1 -37.60 24.38 -17.28
C MET A 1 -37.60 25.59 -16.35
N LYS A 2 -36.46 25.96 -15.78
CA LYS A 2 -36.24 27.33 -15.25
C LYS A 2 -34.74 27.62 -15.38
N ARG A 3 -34.46 28.52 -16.35
CA ARG A 3 -33.14 29.10 -16.60
C ARG A 3 -32.85 30.15 -15.55
N TRP A 4 -31.70 30.10 -14.93
CA TRP A 4 -31.17 31.23 -14.14
C TRP A 4 -29.97 31.82 -14.86
N LYS A 5 -30.10 33.11 -15.10
CA LYS A 5 -29.20 33.96 -15.88
C LYS A 5 -28.02 34.41 -15.01
N LYS A 6 -26.87 34.43 -15.64
CA LYS A 6 -25.63 35.04 -15.15
C LYS A 6 -25.83 36.56 -14.94
N VAL A 7 -25.28 37.06 -13.84
CA VAL A 7 -25.02 38.47 -13.65
C VAL A 7 -23.52 38.66 -13.45
N LEU A 8 -22.89 39.23 -14.47
CA LEU A 8 -21.53 39.78 -14.42
C LEU A 8 -21.64 41.19 -13.83
N ALA A 9 -20.91 41.48 -12.78
CA ALA A 9 -20.65 42.85 -12.33
C ALA A 9 -19.12 43.11 -12.42
N LEU A 10 -18.71 43.78 -13.45
CA LEU A 10 -17.43 44.48 -13.52
C LEU A 10 -17.48 45.71 -12.60
N SER A 11 -16.55 45.83 -11.69
CA SER A 11 -16.22 47.10 -11.05
C SER A 11 -14.72 47.37 -11.23
N ALA A 12 -14.42 48.21 -12.19
CA ALA A 12 -13.12 48.83 -12.32
C ALA A 12 -13.06 50.04 -11.36
N MET A 13 -12.10 50.04 -10.44
CA MET A 13 -11.65 51.25 -9.76
C MET A 13 -10.14 51.34 -9.88
N GLY A 14 -9.71 52.27 -10.68
CA GLY A 14 -8.34 52.74 -10.75
C GLY A 14 -7.95 53.49 -9.48
N LEU A 15 -6.74 53.28 -9.01
CA LEU A 15 -6.10 54.11 -8.02
C LEU A 15 -4.65 54.43 -8.45
N ILE A 16 -4.41 55.69 -8.40
CA ILE A 16 -3.30 56.50 -8.89
C ILE A 16 -2.02 56.13 -8.11
N LEU A 17 -0.94 56.04 -8.88
CA LEU A 17 0.45 55.96 -8.44
C LEU A 17 0.87 57.21 -7.66
N THR A 18 1.31 57.05 -6.43
CA THR A 18 2.28 57.94 -5.81
C THR A 18 3.49 57.10 -5.42
N GLY A 19 4.61 57.46 -6.04
CA GLY A 19 5.88 56.77 -5.82
C GLY A 19 6.43 57.01 -4.41
N ALA A 20 6.72 55.93 -3.77
CA ALA A 20 7.68 55.87 -2.67
C ALA A 20 8.54 54.63 -2.90
N SER A 21 9.77 54.84 -3.32
CA SER A 21 10.80 53.82 -3.48
C SER A 21 11.23 53.33 -2.12
N TYR A 22 10.60 52.30 -1.61
CA TYR A 22 11.14 51.52 -0.48
C TYR A 22 12.06 50.44 -1.04
N GLN A 23 13.35 50.72 -1.01
CA GLN A 23 14.37 49.67 -1.16
C GLN A 23 14.29 48.77 0.08
N LEU A 24 13.67 47.60 -0.08
CA LEU A 24 13.81 46.53 0.87
C LEU A 24 15.23 45.97 0.75
N PRO A 25 15.97 45.81 1.83
CA PRO A 25 17.24 45.10 1.78
C PRO A 25 16.95 43.65 1.34
N MET A 26 17.46 43.29 0.17
CA MET A 26 17.52 41.88 -0.25
C MET A 26 18.62 41.21 0.57
N ASP A 27 18.26 40.72 1.74
CA ASP A 27 19.10 39.80 2.46
C ASP A 27 18.86 38.40 1.86
N ASN A 28 19.56 38.16 0.75
CA ASN A 28 19.44 36.97 -0.06
C ASN A 28 20.33 35.84 0.48
N THR A 29 20.22 35.57 1.77
CA THR A 29 20.81 34.36 2.38
C THR A 29 19.76 33.54 3.11
N ALA A 30 18.66 33.24 2.45
CA ALA A 30 17.90 32.06 2.77
C ALA A 30 18.73 30.84 2.31
N GLN A 31 19.78 30.53 3.07
CA GLN A 31 20.38 29.22 2.98
C GLN A 31 19.24 28.22 3.26
N ALA A 32 18.77 27.57 2.19
CA ALA A 32 17.86 26.46 2.33
C ALA A 32 18.48 25.48 3.33
N ARG A 33 17.93 25.45 4.56
CA ARG A 33 18.34 24.43 5.53
C ARG A 33 18.15 23.10 4.81
N PRO A 34 19.22 22.29 4.67
CA PRO A 34 19.04 20.95 4.13
C PRO A 34 17.98 20.27 4.99
N LEU A 35 16.90 19.84 4.34
CA LEU A 35 15.89 19.01 5.01
C LEU A 35 16.64 17.91 5.79
N PRO A 36 16.28 17.63 7.04
CA PRO A 36 16.90 16.58 7.80
C PRO A 36 16.90 15.33 6.91
N ARG A 37 18.10 14.79 6.67
CA ARG A 37 18.30 13.59 5.86
C ARG A 37 17.46 12.53 6.53
N ALA A 38 16.31 12.16 5.91
CA ALA A 38 15.48 11.09 6.42
C ALA A 38 16.41 9.96 6.81
N GLU A 39 16.39 9.54 8.06
CA GLU A 39 17.31 8.53 8.59
C GLU A 39 17.27 7.35 7.65
N ARG A 40 18.34 7.16 6.88
CA ARG A 40 18.41 6.04 5.94
C ARG A 40 18.51 4.80 6.79
N ILE A 41 17.42 4.06 6.88
CA ILE A 41 17.38 2.75 7.51
C ILE A 41 18.59 1.97 7.00
N SER A 42 19.47 1.51 7.92
CA SER A 42 20.67 0.78 7.54
C SER A 42 20.30 -0.49 6.76
N PRO A 43 21.14 -0.98 5.84
CA PRO A 43 20.87 -2.23 5.13
C PRO A 43 20.56 -3.39 6.08
N GLN A 44 21.27 -3.48 7.19
CA GLN A 44 21.06 -4.50 8.23
C GLN A 44 19.69 -4.38 8.89
N MET A 45 19.25 -3.16 9.18
CA MET A 45 17.93 -2.91 9.77
C MET A 45 16.81 -3.30 8.78
N ARG A 46 16.99 -3.04 7.47
CA ARG A 46 16.04 -3.49 6.44
C ARG A 46 15.90 -5.00 6.39
N ILE A 47 17.03 -5.72 6.38
CA ILE A 47 17.04 -7.19 6.41
C ILE A 47 16.37 -7.71 7.67
N ASN A 48 16.66 -7.12 8.82
CA ASN A 48 16.06 -7.54 10.10
C ASN A 48 14.54 -7.30 10.14
N ASN A 49 14.08 -6.19 9.60
CA ASN A 49 12.64 -5.88 9.50
C ASN A 49 11.95 -6.84 8.51
N GLU A 50 12.59 -7.15 7.39
CA GLU A 50 12.04 -8.10 6.42
C GLU A 50 11.93 -9.50 7.01
N MET A 51 12.94 -9.97 7.74
CA MET A 51 12.87 -11.26 8.47
C MET A 51 11.74 -11.25 9.51
N GLN A 52 11.57 -10.14 10.21
CA GLN A 52 10.47 -10.00 11.17
C GLN A 52 9.12 -10.11 10.46
N ASN A 53 8.94 -9.43 9.33
CA ASN A 53 7.72 -9.51 8.54
C ASN A 53 7.47 -10.95 8.05
N ILE A 54 8.48 -11.62 7.49
CA ILE A 54 8.34 -13.03 7.05
C ILE A 54 7.90 -13.92 8.22
N SER A 55 8.50 -13.75 9.40
CA SER A 55 8.14 -14.49 10.60
C SER A 55 6.69 -14.26 11.01
N GLU A 56 6.26 -13.02 11.04
CA GLU A 56 4.89 -12.62 11.43
C GLU A 56 3.83 -13.09 10.43
N TYR A 57 4.13 -12.98 9.12
CA TYR A 57 3.18 -13.34 8.07
C TYR A 57 3.01 -14.84 7.88
N PHE A 58 4.10 -15.60 7.99
CA PHE A 58 4.12 -17.02 7.62
C PHE A 58 4.38 -17.96 8.79
N GLY A 59 4.60 -17.43 9.99
CA GLY A 59 4.83 -18.23 11.18
C GLY A 59 6.18 -18.96 11.19
N VAL A 60 7.14 -18.52 10.36
CA VAL A 60 8.49 -19.08 10.37
C VAL A 60 9.29 -18.45 11.50
N ASP A 61 9.96 -19.27 12.30
CA ASP A 61 10.82 -18.74 13.35
C ASP A 61 11.93 -17.85 12.79
N LYS A 62 12.08 -16.64 13.37
CA LYS A 62 13.04 -15.65 12.90
C LYS A 62 14.48 -16.13 12.98
N GLN A 63 14.83 -16.95 14.00
CA GLN A 63 16.19 -17.49 14.12
C GLN A 63 16.49 -18.47 13.00
N THR A 64 15.49 -19.23 12.57
CA THR A 64 15.58 -20.11 11.39
C THR A 64 15.88 -19.29 10.13
N LEU A 65 15.17 -18.17 9.89
CA LEU A 65 15.45 -17.27 8.75
C LEU A 65 16.87 -16.70 8.80
N VAL A 66 17.33 -16.27 9.99
CA VAL A 66 18.70 -15.77 10.20
C VAL A 66 19.72 -16.86 9.88
N MET A 67 19.49 -18.10 10.28
CA MET A 67 20.38 -19.23 10.00
C MET A 67 20.50 -19.47 8.49
N TYR A 68 19.41 -19.54 7.76
CA TYR A 68 19.43 -19.72 6.31
C TYR A 68 20.11 -18.56 5.59
N TYR A 69 19.84 -17.33 6.00
CA TYR A 69 20.48 -16.13 5.44
C TYR A 69 22.00 -16.15 5.63
N ASN A 70 22.47 -16.51 6.83
CA ASN A 70 23.91 -16.64 7.12
C ASN A 70 24.56 -17.77 6.34
N ASN A 71 23.79 -18.76 5.91
CA ASN A 71 24.22 -19.85 5.04
C ASN A 71 24.19 -19.47 3.53
N GLY A 72 23.92 -18.20 3.22
CA GLY A 72 24.03 -17.67 1.85
C GLY A 72 22.71 -17.64 1.06
N TRP A 73 21.57 -17.93 1.68
CA TRP A 73 20.28 -17.78 1.02
C TRP A 73 19.88 -16.29 0.94
N GLU A 74 19.34 -15.90 -0.20
CA GLU A 74 18.88 -14.52 -0.41
C GLU A 74 17.48 -14.29 0.18
N MET A 75 17.19 -13.06 0.61
CA MET A 75 15.88 -12.68 1.18
C MET A 75 14.68 -13.03 0.27
N PRO A 76 14.73 -12.81 -1.06
CA PRO A 76 13.63 -13.22 -1.95
C PRO A 76 13.36 -14.73 -1.91
N GLU A 77 14.40 -15.55 -1.78
CA GLU A 77 14.27 -17.01 -1.67
C GLU A 77 13.66 -17.43 -0.34
N LEU A 78 14.11 -16.82 0.76
CA LEU A 78 13.55 -17.08 2.09
C LEU A 78 12.06 -16.71 2.16
N ARG A 79 11.69 -15.57 1.57
CA ARG A 79 10.30 -15.12 1.48
C ARG A 79 9.45 -16.12 0.70
N ARG A 80 9.91 -16.54 -0.49
CA ARG A 80 9.19 -17.52 -1.31
C ARG A 80 9.07 -18.87 -0.59
N GLY A 81 10.14 -19.33 0.02
CA GLY A 81 10.14 -20.56 0.83
C GLY A 81 9.13 -20.52 1.97
N ALA A 82 9.07 -19.40 2.70
CA ALA A 82 8.13 -19.18 3.78
C ALA A 82 6.66 -19.16 3.30
N PHE A 83 6.39 -18.48 2.19
CA PHE A 83 5.07 -18.48 1.57
C PHE A 83 4.63 -19.88 1.15
N LEU A 84 5.50 -20.65 0.48
CA LEU A 84 5.19 -22.00 0.02
C LEU A 84 5.00 -22.97 1.21
N ALA A 85 5.78 -22.80 2.28
CA ALA A 85 5.60 -23.54 3.52
C ALA A 85 4.23 -23.27 4.14
N TYR A 86 3.85 -22.00 4.22
CA TYR A 86 2.54 -21.56 4.71
C TYR A 86 1.40 -22.14 3.84
N ALA A 87 1.48 -21.96 2.52
CA ALA A 87 0.46 -22.42 1.57
C ALA A 87 0.26 -23.95 1.58
N SER A 88 1.34 -24.71 1.76
CA SER A 88 1.31 -26.18 1.74
C SER A 88 1.16 -26.83 3.12
N HIS A 89 1.13 -26.02 4.19
CA HIS A 89 1.16 -26.49 5.58
C HIS A 89 2.37 -27.41 5.89
N LYS A 90 3.48 -27.22 5.17
CA LYS A 90 4.74 -27.93 5.41
C LYS A 90 5.70 -27.07 6.23
N SER A 91 6.69 -27.70 6.86
CA SER A 91 7.73 -26.93 7.53
C SER A 91 8.58 -26.15 6.53
N PHE A 92 9.06 -24.98 6.95
CA PHE A 92 9.96 -24.16 6.16
C PHE A 92 11.21 -24.92 5.71
N ASP A 93 11.83 -25.69 6.64
CA ASP A 93 12.99 -26.52 6.33
C ASP A 93 12.71 -27.56 5.23
N ASN A 94 11.52 -28.16 5.25
CA ASN A 94 11.14 -29.13 4.20
C ASN A 94 11.13 -28.46 2.82
N VAL A 95 10.56 -27.26 2.72
CA VAL A 95 10.50 -26.52 1.47
C VAL A 95 11.89 -26.08 1.01
N MET A 96 12.72 -25.57 1.93
CA MET A 96 14.07 -25.11 1.60
C MET A 96 15.00 -26.27 1.22
N ASN A 97 14.90 -27.41 1.87
CA ASN A 97 15.65 -28.62 1.49
C ASN A 97 15.28 -29.11 0.07
N LEU A 98 13.99 -29.04 -0.29
CA LEU A 98 13.58 -29.33 -1.66
C LEU A 98 14.16 -28.32 -2.65
N ARG A 99 14.24 -27.03 -2.27
CA ARG A 99 14.77 -25.95 -3.11
C ARG A 99 16.26 -26.10 -3.42
N GLU A 100 17.05 -26.67 -2.53
CA GLU A 100 18.50 -26.87 -2.76
C GLU A 100 18.81 -27.52 -4.12
N ASN A 101 17.97 -28.46 -4.54
CA ASN A 101 18.21 -29.26 -5.75
C ASN A 101 17.13 -29.10 -6.82
N ASN A 102 16.19 -28.17 -6.65
CA ASN A 102 15.06 -28.02 -7.56
C ASN A 102 14.78 -26.56 -7.85
N SER A 103 14.20 -26.27 -9.03
CA SER A 103 13.59 -24.98 -9.31
C SER A 103 12.33 -24.77 -8.46
N TRP A 104 11.91 -23.53 -8.25
CA TRP A 104 10.68 -23.23 -7.49
C TRP A 104 9.44 -23.93 -8.05
N GLY A 105 9.23 -23.93 -9.36
CA GLY A 105 8.10 -24.62 -9.97
C GLY A 105 8.13 -26.14 -9.73
N ARG A 106 9.32 -26.73 -9.62
CA ARG A 106 9.44 -28.15 -9.24
C ARG A 106 9.14 -28.34 -7.76
N VAL A 107 9.55 -27.42 -6.88
CA VAL A 107 9.21 -27.46 -5.46
C VAL A 107 7.70 -27.39 -5.28
N GLU A 108 7.02 -26.43 -5.92
CA GLU A 108 5.56 -26.27 -5.89
C GLU A 108 4.84 -27.57 -6.28
N TYR A 109 5.29 -28.19 -7.38
CA TYR A 109 4.77 -29.49 -7.80
C TYR A 109 4.99 -30.59 -6.75
N LEU A 110 6.19 -30.68 -6.17
CA LEU A 110 6.53 -31.72 -5.18
C LEU A 110 5.77 -31.55 -3.85
N ILE A 111 5.44 -30.33 -3.48
CA ILE A 111 4.63 -30.04 -2.28
C ILE A 111 3.13 -30.07 -2.54
N GLY A 112 2.72 -30.25 -3.80
CA GLY A 112 1.32 -30.43 -4.21
C GLY A 112 0.53 -29.15 -4.37
N LEU A 113 1.17 -28.00 -4.58
CA LEU A 113 0.49 -26.72 -4.80
C LEU A 113 0.20 -26.47 -6.28
N THR A 114 -1.00 -26.00 -6.55
CA THR A 114 -1.42 -25.51 -7.86
C THR A 114 -1.36 -23.96 -7.91
N PRO A 115 -1.37 -23.36 -9.10
CA PRO A 115 -1.49 -21.90 -9.22
C PRO A 115 -2.73 -21.32 -8.52
N ASN A 116 -3.82 -22.08 -8.48
CA ASN A 116 -5.05 -21.66 -7.78
C ASN A 116 -4.85 -21.65 -6.25
N ASP A 117 -4.13 -22.64 -5.71
CA ASP A 117 -3.82 -22.67 -4.27
C ASP A 117 -2.93 -21.49 -3.88
N LEU A 118 -1.93 -21.18 -4.71
CA LEU A 118 -1.04 -20.03 -4.50
C LEU A 118 -1.82 -18.71 -4.51
N LYS A 119 -2.71 -18.53 -5.52
CA LYS A 119 -3.57 -17.34 -5.58
C LYS A 119 -4.51 -17.27 -4.37
N ALA A 120 -5.19 -18.35 -4.03
CA ALA A 120 -6.11 -18.37 -2.89
C ALA A 120 -5.39 -18.03 -1.57
N THR A 121 -4.18 -18.55 -1.39
CA THR A 121 -3.35 -18.24 -0.21
C THR A 121 -2.94 -16.77 -0.19
N GLN A 122 -2.53 -16.22 -1.34
CA GLN A 122 -2.19 -14.79 -1.45
C GLN A 122 -3.38 -13.91 -1.12
N ASP A 123 -4.55 -14.19 -1.70
CA ASP A 123 -5.79 -13.45 -1.46
C ASP A 123 -6.19 -13.52 0.03
N ASP A 124 -6.00 -14.66 0.68
CA ASP A 124 -6.29 -14.84 2.10
C ASP A 124 -5.34 -14.01 3.00
N ILE A 125 -4.05 -13.99 2.69
CA ILE A 125 -3.06 -13.18 3.41
C ILE A 125 -3.37 -11.70 3.26
N ILE A 126 -3.60 -11.23 2.03
CA ILE A 126 -3.95 -9.83 1.74
C ILE A 126 -5.20 -9.45 2.53
N SER A 127 -6.25 -10.26 2.45
CA SER A 127 -7.51 -10.02 3.14
C SER A 127 -7.35 -9.95 4.65
N THR A 128 -6.54 -10.85 5.22
CA THR A 128 -6.27 -10.89 6.66
C THR A 128 -5.52 -9.63 7.13
N GLN A 129 -4.51 -9.22 6.38
CA GLN A 129 -3.69 -8.08 6.75
C GLN A 129 -4.48 -6.76 6.68
N ILE A 130 -5.22 -6.53 5.60
CA ILE A 130 -6.07 -5.34 5.47
C ILE A 130 -7.14 -5.32 6.57
N ALA A 131 -7.81 -6.44 6.80
CA ALA A 131 -8.85 -6.56 7.82
C ALA A 131 -8.32 -6.21 9.22
N ASN A 132 -7.17 -6.77 9.60
CA ASN A 132 -6.53 -6.53 10.90
C ASN A 132 -6.05 -5.08 11.05
N LYS A 133 -5.46 -4.50 9.99
CA LYS A 133 -4.93 -3.13 10.03
C LYS A 133 -6.02 -2.06 10.03
N LEU A 134 -7.14 -2.32 9.39
CA LEU A 134 -8.28 -1.41 9.34
C LEU A 134 -9.34 -1.70 10.41
N ASP A 135 -9.19 -2.78 11.16
CA ASP A 135 -10.16 -3.26 12.17
C ASP A 135 -11.56 -3.47 11.57
N ILE A 136 -11.62 -4.21 10.46
CA ILE A 136 -12.85 -4.49 9.73
C ILE A 136 -13.05 -5.99 9.52
N ASN A 137 -14.28 -6.36 9.13
CA ASN A 137 -14.59 -7.75 8.85
C ASN A 137 -13.80 -8.26 7.61
N LYS A 138 -13.00 -9.31 7.82
CA LYS A 138 -12.23 -9.96 6.76
C LYS A 138 -13.08 -10.36 5.55
N SER A 139 -14.35 -10.73 5.74
CA SER A 139 -15.21 -11.15 4.61
C SER A 139 -15.43 -10.03 3.59
N ILE A 140 -15.48 -8.77 4.02
CA ILE A 140 -15.60 -7.60 3.14
C ILE A 140 -14.35 -7.50 2.26
N VAL A 141 -13.18 -7.56 2.88
CA VAL A 141 -11.90 -7.49 2.16
C VAL A 141 -11.75 -8.66 1.20
N THR A 142 -12.05 -9.89 1.68
CA THR A 142 -11.98 -11.10 0.86
C THR A 142 -12.88 -11.00 -0.37
N PHE A 143 -14.07 -10.42 -0.23
CA PHE A 143 -14.96 -10.20 -1.37
C PHE A 143 -14.31 -9.27 -2.41
N LEU A 144 -13.74 -8.14 -1.98
CA LEU A 144 -13.12 -7.16 -2.87
C LEU A 144 -11.86 -7.71 -3.56
N VAL A 145 -10.99 -8.39 -2.81
CA VAL A 145 -9.77 -9.02 -3.35
C VAL A 145 -10.12 -10.08 -4.41
N LYS A 146 -11.17 -10.85 -4.19
CA LYS A 146 -11.66 -11.85 -5.18
C LYS A 146 -12.25 -11.23 -6.45
N GLN A 147 -12.68 -9.97 -6.43
CA GLN A 147 -13.07 -9.22 -7.63
C GLN A 147 -11.85 -8.75 -8.44
N ASN A 148 -10.62 -9.04 -7.99
CA ASN A 148 -9.35 -8.62 -8.57
C ASN A 148 -9.12 -7.10 -8.55
N TYR A 149 -9.74 -6.38 -7.63
CA TYR A 149 -9.36 -4.99 -7.39
C TYR A 149 -7.92 -4.93 -6.85
N GLU A 150 -7.20 -3.89 -7.25
CA GLU A 150 -5.87 -3.63 -6.73
C GLU A 150 -5.94 -3.35 -5.22
N VAL A 151 -4.87 -3.72 -4.49
CA VAL A 151 -4.83 -3.53 -3.02
C VAL A 151 -5.09 -2.08 -2.61
N ASP A 152 -4.56 -1.13 -3.37
CA ASP A 152 -4.75 0.30 -3.13
C ASP A 152 -6.22 0.72 -3.33
N GLU A 153 -6.88 0.21 -4.35
CA GLU A 153 -8.32 0.43 -4.58
C GLU A 153 -9.17 -0.14 -3.45
N VAL A 154 -8.85 -1.35 -2.99
CA VAL A 154 -9.54 -1.98 -1.85
C VAL A 154 -9.44 -1.11 -0.59
N ILE A 155 -8.25 -0.57 -0.31
CA ILE A 155 -8.03 0.28 0.85
C ILE A 155 -8.80 1.59 0.73
N HIS A 156 -8.72 2.28 -0.40
CA HIS A 156 -9.48 3.51 -0.63
C HIS A 156 -10.99 3.28 -0.52
N GLY A 157 -11.52 2.27 -1.22
CA GLY A 157 -12.94 1.95 -1.16
C GLY A 157 -13.45 1.70 0.25
N ILE A 158 -12.65 0.96 1.06
CA ILE A 158 -12.98 0.70 2.46
C ILE A 158 -12.93 1.99 3.29
N LEU A 159 -11.85 2.76 3.19
CA LEU A 159 -11.68 3.97 3.99
C LEU A 159 -12.76 5.02 3.67
N TYR A 160 -13.11 5.18 2.40
CA TYR A 160 -14.16 6.10 1.97
C TYR A 160 -15.53 5.63 2.45
N SER A 161 -15.82 4.32 2.44
CA SER A 161 -17.09 3.78 2.95
C SER A 161 -17.33 4.03 4.44
N MET A 162 -16.31 4.42 5.20
CA MET A 162 -16.46 4.82 6.61
C MET A 162 -17.12 6.19 6.78
N TYR A 163 -17.16 7.01 5.72
CA TYR A 163 -17.66 8.38 5.76
C TYR A 163 -18.94 8.58 4.92
N VAL A 164 -19.28 7.61 4.06
CA VAL A 164 -20.45 7.69 3.17
C VAL A 164 -21.29 6.43 3.27
N ASP A 165 -22.59 6.56 3.01
CA ASP A 165 -23.52 5.42 2.99
C ASP A 165 -23.47 4.70 1.63
N LYS A 166 -22.30 4.12 1.34
CA LYS A 166 -22.04 3.32 0.14
C LYS A 166 -21.17 2.12 0.46
N SER A 167 -21.35 1.04 -0.31
CA SER A 167 -20.46 -0.10 -0.17
C SER A 167 -19.04 0.22 -0.72
N PRO A 168 -17.98 -0.39 -0.18
CA PRO A 168 -16.64 -0.22 -0.74
C PRO A 168 -16.56 -0.56 -2.25
N ALA A 169 -17.31 -1.55 -2.71
CA ALA A 169 -17.33 -1.93 -4.13
C ALA A 169 -17.92 -0.82 -5.01
N ASP A 170 -19.05 -0.23 -4.60
CA ASP A 170 -19.67 0.89 -5.35
C ASP A 170 -18.71 2.08 -5.46
N ILE A 171 -17.94 2.34 -4.41
CA ILE A 171 -16.95 3.42 -4.38
C ILE A 171 -15.79 3.13 -5.36
N ILE A 172 -15.28 1.88 -5.36
CA ILE A 172 -14.21 1.47 -6.26
C ILE A 172 -14.67 1.55 -7.71
N GLU A 173 -15.90 1.15 -8.02
CA GLU A 173 -16.45 1.19 -9.38
C GLU A 173 -16.57 2.63 -9.93
N MET A 174 -16.71 3.63 -9.06
CA MET A 174 -16.69 5.04 -9.46
C MET A 174 -15.28 5.56 -9.77
N HIS A 175 -14.24 4.93 -9.20
CA HIS A 175 -12.86 5.22 -9.53
C HIS A 175 -12.51 4.58 -10.87
N ASN A 176 -12.52 5.38 -11.94
CA ASN A 176 -12.22 4.94 -13.30
C ASN A 176 -10.94 5.60 -13.84
N PRO A 177 -9.75 5.03 -13.57
CA PRO A 177 -8.52 5.57 -14.14
C PRO A 177 -8.52 5.42 -15.70
N PRO A 178 -7.97 6.37 -16.47
CA PRO A 178 -7.27 7.59 -16.02
C PRO A 178 -8.18 8.83 -15.84
N THR A 179 -9.50 8.67 -15.89
CA THR A 179 -10.46 9.79 -15.98
C THR A 179 -10.90 10.33 -14.62
N SER A 180 -10.76 9.56 -13.55
CA SER A 180 -11.00 10.01 -12.18
C SER A 180 -9.82 9.66 -11.27
N ASN A 181 -9.52 10.54 -10.32
CA ASN A 181 -8.66 10.26 -9.18
C ASN A 181 -9.51 10.14 -7.91
N TRP A 182 -8.91 9.71 -6.82
CA TRP A 182 -9.61 9.52 -5.55
C TRP A 182 -10.16 10.82 -4.95
N GLU A 183 -9.56 11.97 -5.25
CA GLU A 183 -10.06 13.28 -4.83
C GLU A 183 -11.39 13.61 -5.54
N VAL A 184 -11.52 13.30 -6.83
CA VAL A 184 -12.77 13.47 -7.58
C VAL A 184 -13.86 12.58 -6.99
N VAL A 185 -13.53 11.33 -6.67
CA VAL A 185 -14.48 10.40 -6.02
C VAL A 185 -14.90 10.93 -4.65
N ALA A 186 -13.97 11.49 -3.87
CA ALA A 186 -14.29 12.12 -2.58
C ALA A 186 -15.25 13.29 -2.74
N ASP A 187 -15.01 14.18 -3.71
CA ASP A 187 -15.87 15.32 -4.00
C ASP A 187 -17.28 14.90 -4.43
N ASP A 188 -17.39 13.87 -5.28
CA ASP A 188 -18.66 13.33 -5.76
C ASP A 188 -19.51 12.76 -4.62
N PHE A 189 -18.87 12.21 -3.59
CA PHE A 189 -19.55 11.71 -2.39
C PHE A 189 -19.71 12.75 -1.28
N GLY A 190 -19.18 13.94 -1.46
CA GLY A 190 -19.25 15.03 -0.47
C GLY A 190 -18.38 14.78 0.77
N ILE A 191 -17.31 13.97 0.63
CA ILE A 191 -16.30 13.78 1.68
C ILE A 191 -15.59 15.12 1.88
N THR A 192 -15.60 15.61 3.10
CA THR A 192 -14.99 16.89 3.43
C THR A 192 -13.47 16.80 3.41
N GLN A 193 -12.79 17.95 3.25
CA GLN A 193 -11.32 17.99 3.30
C GLN A 193 -10.76 17.44 4.63
N GLU A 194 -11.45 17.69 5.76
CA GLU A 194 -11.03 17.16 7.06
C GLU A 194 -11.09 15.63 7.10
N GLU A 195 -12.12 15.03 6.51
CA GLU A 195 -12.26 13.58 6.41
C GLU A 195 -11.22 12.99 5.45
N LEU A 196 -10.97 13.65 4.32
CA LEU A 196 -9.94 13.26 3.36
C LEU A 196 -8.55 13.28 4.00
N ASP A 197 -8.23 14.29 4.79
CA ASP A 197 -6.98 14.39 5.54
C ASP A 197 -6.83 13.22 6.54
N LYS A 198 -7.92 12.82 7.22
CA LYS A 198 -7.93 11.63 8.10
C LYS A 198 -7.70 10.34 7.33
N ILE A 199 -8.30 10.21 6.15
CA ILE A 199 -8.10 9.06 5.26
C ILE A 199 -6.64 8.98 4.84
N HIS A 200 -6.06 10.08 4.34
CA HIS A 200 -4.64 10.13 3.95
C HIS A 200 -3.71 9.79 5.11
N GLN A 201 -3.95 10.37 6.29
CA GLN A 201 -3.18 10.04 7.49
C GLN A 201 -3.28 8.54 7.83
N LYS A 202 -4.48 7.95 7.74
CA LYS A 202 -4.67 6.52 7.98
C LYS A 202 -3.90 5.69 6.96
N MET A 203 -3.93 6.07 5.68
CA MET A 203 -3.18 5.39 4.61
C MET A 203 -1.67 5.48 4.81
N GLU A 204 -1.14 6.64 5.19
CA GLU A 204 0.28 6.83 5.48
C GLU A 204 0.78 5.98 6.65
N THR A 205 -0.07 5.79 7.66
CA THR A 205 0.23 4.96 8.82
C THR A 205 0.00 3.46 8.60
N LEU A 206 -0.65 3.09 7.49
CA LEU A 206 -0.87 1.71 7.10
C LEU A 206 0.45 1.08 6.64
N ASP A 207 1.13 0.41 7.57
CA ASP A 207 2.24 -0.47 7.21
C ASP A 207 1.68 -1.82 6.75
N LEU A 208 1.51 -1.98 5.45
CA LEU A 208 1.08 -3.23 4.83
C LEU A 208 2.25 -4.17 4.50
N GLY A 209 3.47 -3.78 4.88
CA GLY A 209 4.66 -4.60 4.71
C GLY A 209 4.82 -5.10 3.26
N MET A 210 4.84 -6.43 3.09
CA MET A 210 5.05 -7.08 1.79
C MET A 210 3.87 -6.96 0.81
N ILE A 211 2.71 -6.47 1.25
CA ILE A 211 1.49 -6.40 0.44
C ILE A 211 1.41 -5.09 -0.34
N LYS A 212 2.02 -4.02 0.16
CA LYS A 212 1.86 -2.65 -0.34
C LYS A 212 2.33 -2.43 -1.77
N ASP A 213 3.25 -3.24 -2.27
CA ASP A 213 3.77 -3.10 -3.63
C ASP A 213 3.91 -4.46 -4.33
N PRO A 214 2.84 -4.91 -5.04
CA PRO A 214 2.92 -6.15 -5.81
C PRO A 214 3.92 -6.08 -6.98
N LYS A 215 4.46 -4.91 -7.30
CA LYS A 215 5.46 -4.68 -8.36
C LYS A 215 6.84 -4.29 -7.80
N GLY A 216 6.94 -3.98 -6.52
CA GLY A 216 8.17 -3.56 -5.86
C GLY A 216 9.19 -4.69 -5.67
N PRO A 217 10.44 -4.36 -5.28
CA PRO A 217 11.48 -5.36 -5.04
C PRO A 217 11.15 -6.32 -3.88
N GLY A 218 10.11 -6.04 -3.10
CA GLY A 218 9.55 -6.88 -2.05
C GLY A 218 8.25 -7.59 -2.43
N ALA A 219 7.75 -7.42 -3.64
CA ALA A 219 6.48 -7.99 -4.07
C ALA A 219 6.49 -9.51 -4.03
N MET A 220 5.39 -10.07 -3.54
CA MET A 220 5.10 -11.48 -3.75
C MET A 220 4.79 -11.72 -5.23
N ARG A 221 5.83 -11.81 -6.06
CA ARG A 221 5.70 -12.32 -7.43
C ARG A 221 5.91 -13.81 -7.37
N PHE A 222 4.88 -14.54 -7.70
CA PHE A 222 4.90 -15.99 -7.83
C PHE A 222 4.89 -16.38 -9.29
#